data_6618c6151ee94fc79fe17c9b8ab62df1
#
_entry.id   6618c6151ee94fc79fe17c9b8ab62df1
#
_cell.length_a   1.000
_cell.length_b   1.000
_cell.length_c   1.000
_cell.angle_alpha   90.00
_cell.angle_beta   90.00
_cell.angle_gamma   90.00
#
_symmetry.space_group_name_H-M   'P 1'
#
loop_
_entity.id
_entity.type
_entity.pdbx_description
1 polymer ?
#
loop_
_entity_poly.entity_id
_entity_poly.type
_entity_poly.pdbx_seq_one_letter_code
_entity_poly.pdbx_strand_id
1 'polypeptide(L)'
;MIDSSAPTPAASPAPVTGDFIRTAVAEDIKSGRFSAICTRFPPEPNGYLHFGHAKSILLNFGLAKQFDGRCHLRFDDTNPEKEEQEYVDSIRDTVRWLGWDHHFADDPARPGVRQAHEYFASDYFDFMYRAAEHLIEAGHAYVDEQTAEQMRAARGDFGTHGTDSPFRDRPAAESLARLREMKDGKHADGAMVLRARIDMASPNINPRDPAIYRIRHATHHNTGDKWCIYPMYTYAHP
;
A
#
# COMPACT_ATOMS: atom_id res chain seq x y z
N MET A 1 51.86 10.70 -31.27
CA MET A 1 51.43 11.32 -30.01
C MET A 1 50.12 10.67 -29.62
N ILE A 2 50.20 9.79 -28.64
CA ILE A 2 49.02 9.05 -28.13
C ILE A 2 48.61 9.79 -26.87
N ASP A 3 47.41 10.41 -26.93
CA ASP A 3 46.82 11.12 -25.79
C ASP A 3 46.26 10.09 -24.80
N SER A 4 46.94 9.96 -23.67
CA SER A 4 46.60 9.09 -22.57
C SER A 4 45.82 9.90 -21.52
N SER A 5 44.53 10.11 -21.72
CA SER A 5 43.66 10.60 -20.67
C SER A 5 43.08 9.42 -19.87
N ALA A 6 43.70 9.13 -18.73
CA ALA A 6 43.18 8.19 -17.76
C ALA A 6 41.82 8.70 -17.22
N PRO A 7 40.83 7.81 -16.97
CA PRO A 7 39.55 8.22 -16.41
C PRO A 7 39.75 8.76 -14.97
N THR A 8 39.22 9.94 -14.73
CA THR A 8 39.16 10.55 -13.39
C THR A 8 38.42 9.61 -12.45
N PRO A 9 38.99 9.24 -11.29
CA PRO A 9 38.28 8.40 -10.33
C PRO A 9 37.01 9.11 -9.85
N ALA A 10 35.90 8.38 -9.84
CA ALA A 10 34.64 8.85 -9.34
C ALA A 10 34.80 9.38 -7.89
N ALA A 11 34.36 10.60 -7.66
CA ALA A 11 34.46 11.24 -6.36
C ALA A 11 33.75 10.35 -5.31
N SER A 12 34.46 10.05 -4.22
CA SER A 12 33.88 9.38 -3.04
C SER A 12 32.63 10.14 -2.60
N PRO A 13 31.53 9.44 -2.32
CA PRO A 13 30.33 10.10 -1.82
C PRO A 13 30.66 10.87 -0.54
N ALA A 14 30.18 12.13 -0.47
CA ALA A 14 30.35 12.99 0.70
C ALA A 14 29.84 12.28 1.96
N PRO A 15 30.44 12.51 3.13
CA PRO A 15 30.00 11.88 4.38
C PRO A 15 28.52 12.21 4.61
N VAL A 16 27.72 11.16 4.75
CA VAL A 16 26.30 11.27 5.01
C VAL A 16 26.13 11.83 6.42
N THR A 17 25.97 13.14 6.56
CA THR A 17 25.50 13.77 7.79
C THR A 17 24.02 13.34 7.91
N GLY A 18 23.77 12.20 8.55
CA GLY A 18 22.56 11.47 8.28
C GLY A 18 21.67 11.35 9.49
N ASP A 19 20.39 11.37 9.19
CA ASP A 19 19.40 10.74 10.03
C ASP A 19 19.60 9.21 10.05
N PHE A 20 18.98 8.54 11.00
CA PHE A 20 19.13 7.09 11.20
C PHE A 20 18.68 6.27 9.97
N ILE A 21 17.74 6.77 9.16
CA ILE A 21 17.25 6.09 7.95
C ILE A 21 18.37 6.06 6.90
N ARG A 22 19.01 7.19 6.64
CA ARG A 22 20.14 7.28 5.70
C ARG A 22 21.29 6.39 6.10
N THR A 23 21.59 6.38 7.41
CA THR A 23 22.64 5.53 7.97
C THR A 23 22.33 4.05 7.73
N ALA A 24 21.12 3.61 8.06
CA ALA A 24 20.69 2.22 7.86
C ALA A 24 20.74 1.81 6.38
N VAL A 25 20.23 2.67 5.47
CA VAL A 25 20.28 2.41 4.02
C VAL A 25 21.72 2.31 3.53
N ALA A 26 22.59 3.22 3.97
CA ALA A 26 24.02 3.20 3.57
C ALA A 26 24.73 1.91 4.05
N GLU A 27 24.45 1.46 5.27
CA GLU A 27 24.98 0.23 5.83
C GLU A 27 24.48 -1.02 5.08
N ASP A 28 23.19 -1.08 4.77
CA ASP A 28 22.59 -2.19 4.01
C ASP A 28 23.17 -2.32 2.60
N ILE A 29 23.38 -1.20 1.90
CA ILE A 29 24.03 -1.20 0.57
C ILE A 29 25.50 -1.58 0.70
N LYS A 30 26.24 -0.97 1.64
CA LYS A 30 27.65 -1.24 1.86
C LYS A 30 27.94 -2.70 2.21
N SER A 31 27.07 -3.32 3.00
CA SER A 31 27.19 -4.74 3.37
C SER A 31 26.77 -5.70 2.24
N GLY A 32 26.21 -5.19 1.14
CA GLY A 32 25.67 -6.02 0.06
C GLY A 32 24.35 -6.73 0.40
N ARG A 33 23.69 -6.34 1.49
CA ARG A 33 22.39 -6.90 1.87
C ARG A 33 21.32 -6.60 0.81
N PHE A 34 21.38 -5.40 0.23
CA PHE A 34 20.55 -4.99 -0.89
C PHE A 34 21.41 -4.35 -1.98
N SER A 35 21.11 -4.64 -3.23
CA SER A 35 21.79 -4.09 -4.40
C SER A 35 21.25 -2.73 -4.82
N ALA A 36 20.03 -2.40 -4.46
CA ALA A 36 19.36 -1.14 -4.78
C ALA A 36 18.27 -0.85 -3.76
N ILE A 37 17.85 0.41 -3.66
CA ILE A 37 16.73 0.81 -2.83
C ILE A 37 15.50 1.14 -3.67
N CYS A 38 14.33 0.89 -3.08
CA CYS A 38 13.05 1.35 -3.59
C CYS A 38 12.30 2.01 -2.44
N THR A 39 11.97 3.28 -2.59
CA THR A 39 11.13 4.02 -1.67
C THR A 39 9.75 4.22 -2.27
N ARG A 40 8.76 4.68 -1.48
CA ARG A 40 7.46 5.04 -2.02
C ARG A 40 6.88 6.24 -1.29
N PHE A 41 6.15 7.05 -2.03
CA PHE A 41 5.24 8.05 -1.50
C PHE A 41 3.81 7.59 -1.84
N PRO A 42 3.01 7.15 -0.84
CA PRO A 42 1.68 6.57 -1.06
C PRO A 42 0.56 7.54 -0.64
N PRO A 43 0.27 8.60 -1.39
CA PRO A 43 -0.81 9.51 -1.04
C PRO A 43 -2.18 8.88 -1.31
N GLU A 44 -3.16 9.18 -0.44
CA GLU A 44 -4.59 8.95 -0.70
C GLU A 44 -5.12 10.16 -1.49
N PRO A 45 -5.74 9.99 -2.68
CA PRO A 45 -6.20 11.10 -3.51
C PRO A 45 -7.57 11.63 -3.05
N ASN A 46 -7.67 12.02 -1.77
CA ASN A 46 -8.88 12.49 -1.11
C ASN A 46 -8.80 13.96 -0.65
N GLY A 47 -7.79 14.68 -1.09
CA GLY A 47 -7.56 16.08 -0.75
C GLY A 47 -6.21 16.60 -1.22
N TYR A 48 -6.01 17.91 -1.07
CA TYR A 48 -4.74 18.56 -1.40
C TYR A 48 -3.63 18.22 -0.40
N LEU A 49 -2.40 18.16 -0.92
CA LEU A 49 -1.24 17.92 -0.07
C LEU A 49 -0.97 19.12 0.84
N HIS A 50 -0.48 18.85 2.03
CA HIS A 50 -0.03 19.86 2.99
C HIS A 50 1.47 19.71 3.28
N PHE A 51 2.03 20.60 4.10
CA PHE A 51 3.45 20.65 4.40
C PHE A 51 4.03 19.32 4.95
N GLY A 52 3.24 18.56 5.71
CA GLY A 52 3.65 17.22 6.18
C GLY A 52 3.93 16.25 5.03
N HIS A 53 3.14 16.32 3.96
CA HIS A 53 3.39 15.52 2.75
C HIS A 53 4.66 15.96 2.01
N ALA A 54 4.95 17.26 1.94
CA ALA A 54 6.19 17.76 1.36
C ALA A 54 7.43 17.17 2.05
N LYS A 55 7.41 17.07 3.39
CA LYS A 55 8.48 16.41 4.15
C LYS A 55 8.64 14.94 3.76
N SER A 56 7.56 14.21 3.60
CA SER A 56 7.56 12.80 3.17
C SER A 56 8.08 12.64 1.74
N ILE A 57 7.67 13.52 0.83
CA ILE A 57 8.15 13.56 -0.55
C ILE A 57 9.66 13.79 -0.58
N LEU A 58 10.14 14.83 0.11
CA LEU A 58 11.58 15.15 0.18
C LEU A 58 12.42 13.99 0.74
N LEU A 59 11.90 13.27 1.74
CA LEU A 59 12.58 12.12 2.30
C LEU A 59 12.64 10.96 1.30
N ASN A 60 11.50 10.54 0.76
CA ASN A 60 11.41 9.34 -0.07
C ASN A 60 12.10 9.52 -1.43
N PHE A 61 11.83 10.60 -2.14
CA PHE A 61 12.48 10.92 -3.41
C PHE A 61 13.95 11.27 -3.21
N GLY A 62 14.29 11.97 -2.11
CA GLY A 62 15.68 12.32 -1.76
C GLY A 62 16.54 11.10 -1.48
N LEU A 63 16.04 10.09 -0.74
CA LEU A 63 16.73 8.82 -0.52
C LEU A 63 16.95 8.08 -1.85
N ALA A 64 15.90 7.94 -2.66
CA ALA A 64 16.00 7.28 -3.95
C ALA A 64 17.07 7.94 -4.81
N LYS A 65 17.09 9.27 -4.92
CA LYS A 65 18.10 10.01 -5.68
C LYS A 65 19.51 9.86 -5.11
N GLN A 66 19.66 9.91 -3.78
CA GLN A 66 20.96 9.85 -3.11
C GLN A 66 21.65 8.49 -3.29
N PHE A 67 20.90 7.41 -3.33
CA PHE A 67 21.41 6.04 -3.39
C PHE A 67 21.18 5.37 -4.76
N ASP A 68 20.96 6.17 -5.81
CA ASP A 68 20.71 5.69 -7.18
C ASP A 68 19.60 4.61 -7.25
N GLY A 69 18.58 4.82 -6.44
CA GLY A 69 17.41 3.96 -6.35
C GLY A 69 16.21 4.53 -7.09
N ARG A 70 15.03 4.01 -6.79
CA ARG A 70 13.76 4.50 -7.35
C ARG A 70 12.76 4.84 -6.27
N CYS A 71 11.87 5.80 -6.55
CA CYS A 71 10.73 6.12 -5.71
C CYS A 71 9.44 5.87 -6.48
N HIS A 72 8.52 5.11 -5.89
CA HIS A 72 7.21 4.88 -6.44
C HIS A 72 6.23 5.94 -5.93
N LEU A 73 5.57 6.66 -6.83
CA LEU A 73 4.36 7.41 -6.54
C LEU A 73 3.20 6.41 -6.63
N ARG A 74 2.66 5.98 -5.48
CA ARG A 74 1.61 4.98 -5.42
C ARG A 74 0.37 5.57 -4.79
N PHE A 75 -0.64 5.84 -5.58
CA PHE A 75 -1.93 6.30 -5.09
C PHE A 75 -2.65 5.20 -4.32
N ASP A 76 -3.04 5.51 -3.08
CA ASP A 76 -3.89 4.64 -2.27
C ASP A 76 -5.36 4.97 -2.55
N ASP A 77 -5.84 4.50 -3.70
CA ASP A 77 -7.19 4.72 -4.18
C ASP A 77 -8.11 3.54 -3.82
N THR A 78 -8.23 3.25 -2.52
CA THR A 78 -9.05 2.14 -2.00
C THR A 78 -10.42 2.58 -1.47
N ASN A 79 -10.71 3.88 -1.48
CA ASN A 79 -11.95 4.46 -0.98
C ASN A 79 -12.76 5.20 -2.06
N PRO A 80 -13.71 4.52 -2.74
CA PRO A 80 -14.39 5.06 -3.92
C PRO A 80 -15.21 6.33 -3.67
N GLU A 81 -15.51 6.68 -2.41
CA GLU A 81 -16.36 7.84 -2.09
C GLU A 81 -15.61 9.15 -1.92
N LYS A 82 -14.29 9.10 -1.74
CA LYS A 82 -13.50 10.27 -1.36
C LYS A 82 -12.43 10.64 -2.38
N GLU A 83 -12.23 9.79 -3.36
CA GLU A 83 -11.12 9.90 -4.29
C GLU A 83 -11.58 10.54 -5.59
N GLU A 84 -10.91 11.63 -5.98
CA GLU A 84 -11.24 12.41 -7.16
C GLU A 84 -10.02 12.62 -8.04
N GLN A 85 -10.23 12.64 -9.36
CA GLN A 85 -9.18 12.86 -10.34
C GLN A 85 -8.45 14.18 -10.12
N GLU A 86 -9.15 15.20 -9.66
CA GLU A 86 -8.56 16.52 -9.33
C GLU A 86 -7.42 16.37 -8.31
N TYR A 87 -7.60 15.55 -7.27
CA TYR A 87 -6.57 15.35 -6.26
C TYR A 87 -5.38 14.54 -6.79
N VAL A 88 -5.64 13.56 -7.67
CA VAL A 88 -4.57 12.84 -8.36
C VAL A 88 -3.68 13.80 -9.14
N ASP A 89 -4.29 14.70 -9.94
CA ASP A 89 -3.56 15.66 -10.76
C ASP A 89 -2.82 16.69 -9.90
N SER A 90 -3.44 17.19 -8.83
CA SER A 90 -2.83 18.12 -7.87
C SER A 90 -1.62 17.49 -7.17
N ILE A 91 -1.69 16.19 -6.81
CA ILE A 91 -0.57 15.48 -6.19
C ILE A 91 0.59 15.35 -7.18
N ARG A 92 0.33 14.99 -8.43
CA ARG A 92 1.34 14.94 -9.51
C ARG A 92 2.04 16.27 -9.68
N ASP A 93 1.26 17.36 -9.77
CA ASP A 93 1.79 18.70 -9.95
C ASP A 93 2.61 19.16 -8.73
N THR A 94 2.19 18.83 -7.53
CA THR A 94 2.94 19.12 -6.30
C THR A 94 4.29 18.38 -6.27
N VAL A 95 4.33 17.11 -6.64
CA VAL A 95 5.59 16.34 -6.72
C VAL A 95 6.54 16.97 -7.74
N ARG A 96 6.04 17.36 -8.91
CA ARG A 96 6.83 18.07 -9.94
C ARG A 96 7.30 19.44 -9.46
N TRP A 97 6.43 20.21 -8.84
CA TRP A 97 6.75 21.55 -8.31
C TRP A 97 7.84 21.52 -7.24
N LEU A 98 7.88 20.44 -6.43
CA LEU A 98 8.95 20.20 -5.45
C LEU A 98 10.28 19.77 -6.10
N GLY A 99 10.35 19.70 -7.43
CA GLY A 99 11.56 19.35 -8.16
C GLY A 99 11.82 17.86 -8.29
N TRP A 100 10.82 17.02 -8.01
CA TRP A 100 10.93 15.57 -8.11
C TRP A 100 10.15 15.05 -9.31
N ASP A 101 10.85 14.31 -10.14
CA ASP A 101 10.25 13.52 -11.20
C ASP A 101 10.11 12.07 -10.68
N HIS A 102 8.95 11.47 -10.87
CA HIS A 102 8.72 10.06 -10.52
C HIS A 102 9.24 9.09 -11.59
N HIS A 103 9.81 9.61 -12.66
CA HIS A 103 10.49 8.84 -13.69
C HIS A 103 11.98 8.69 -13.34
N PHE A 104 12.39 7.54 -12.81
CA PHE A 104 13.77 7.36 -12.34
C PHE A 104 14.63 6.45 -13.19
N ALA A 105 14.05 5.53 -13.93
CA ALA A 105 14.83 4.56 -14.67
C ALA A 105 14.31 4.43 -16.10
N ASP A 106 15.26 4.18 -17.01
CA ASP A 106 14.91 3.75 -18.35
C ASP A 106 14.30 2.34 -18.30
N ASP A 107 13.32 2.08 -19.14
CA ASP A 107 12.77 0.74 -19.33
C ASP A 107 13.86 -0.14 -19.98
N PRO A 108 14.32 -1.22 -19.31
CA PRO A 108 15.38 -2.07 -19.86
C PRO A 108 14.98 -2.75 -21.17
N ALA A 109 13.69 -2.93 -21.45
CA ALA A 109 13.18 -3.47 -22.71
C ALA A 109 13.08 -2.42 -23.83
N ARG A 110 13.16 -1.12 -23.48
CA ARG A 110 13.03 0.02 -24.39
C ARG A 110 14.04 1.12 -24.02
N PRO A 111 15.34 0.94 -24.33
CA PRO A 111 16.37 1.91 -23.99
C PRO A 111 16.03 3.33 -24.48
N GLY A 112 16.19 4.32 -23.61
CA GLY A 112 15.86 5.72 -23.88
C GLY A 112 14.41 6.12 -23.59
N VAL A 113 13.55 5.18 -23.20
CA VAL A 113 12.19 5.47 -22.72
C VAL A 113 12.16 5.36 -21.20
N ARG A 114 12.00 6.49 -20.52
CA ARG A 114 11.84 6.51 -19.06
C ARG A 114 10.52 5.85 -18.67
N GLN A 115 10.60 4.90 -17.75
CA GLN A 115 9.43 4.28 -17.15
C GLN A 115 8.91 5.15 -16.01
N ALA A 116 7.62 5.49 -16.07
CA ALA A 116 6.94 6.14 -14.95
C ALA A 116 6.78 5.14 -13.80
N HIS A 117 7.19 5.54 -12.60
CA HIS A 117 6.98 4.78 -11.37
C HIS A 117 5.73 5.29 -10.65
N GLU A 118 4.64 5.36 -11.38
CA GLU A 118 3.31 5.73 -10.87
C GLU A 118 2.40 4.49 -10.88
N TYR A 119 1.73 4.26 -9.77
CA TYR A 119 0.88 3.09 -9.55
C TYR A 119 -0.38 3.49 -8.79
N PHE A 120 -1.45 2.75 -9.01
CA PHE A 120 -2.69 2.86 -8.26
C PHE A 120 -2.97 1.54 -7.52
N ALA A 121 -3.49 1.62 -6.30
CA ALA A 121 -3.90 0.42 -5.59
C ALA A 121 -4.99 -0.33 -6.37
N SER A 122 -5.88 0.41 -7.04
CA SER A 122 -6.95 -0.15 -7.87
C SER A 122 -6.47 -0.97 -9.07
N ASP A 123 -5.25 -0.74 -9.59
CA ASP A 123 -4.66 -1.58 -10.64
C ASP A 123 -4.46 -3.03 -10.19
N TYR A 124 -4.39 -3.24 -8.88
CA TYR A 124 -4.12 -4.54 -8.25
C TYR A 124 -5.34 -5.18 -7.59
N PHE A 125 -6.55 -4.62 -7.74
CA PHE A 125 -7.77 -5.16 -7.10
C PHE A 125 -8.05 -6.61 -7.49
N ASP A 126 -7.85 -7.00 -8.75
CA ASP A 126 -7.98 -8.39 -9.19
C ASP A 126 -6.97 -9.32 -8.51
N PHE A 127 -5.73 -8.85 -8.32
CA PHE A 127 -4.70 -9.59 -7.59
C PHE A 127 -5.05 -9.73 -6.10
N MET A 128 -5.42 -8.62 -5.46
CA MET A 128 -5.81 -8.59 -4.05
C MET A 128 -7.01 -9.50 -3.79
N TYR A 129 -7.98 -9.52 -4.69
CA TYR A 129 -9.14 -10.40 -4.56
C TYR A 129 -8.75 -11.88 -4.59
N ARG A 130 -7.90 -12.29 -5.55
CA ARG A 130 -7.39 -13.68 -5.61
C ARG A 130 -6.56 -14.03 -4.38
N ALA A 131 -5.75 -13.11 -3.90
CA ALA A 131 -4.99 -13.29 -2.66
C ALA A 131 -5.92 -13.46 -1.45
N ALA A 132 -7.05 -12.73 -1.40
CA ALA A 132 -8.06 -12.89 -0.35
C ALA A 132 -8.74 -14.28 -0.42
N GLU A 133 -9.08 -14.79 -1.61
CA GLU A 133 -9.58 -16.17 -1.78
C GLU A 133 -8.55 -17.18 -1.24
N HIS A 134 -7.27 -17.01 -1.59
CA HIS A 134 -6.19 -17.88 -1.10
C HIS A 134 -6.04 -17.84 0.42
N LEU A 135 -6.14 -16.66 1.05
CA LEU A 135 -6.10 -16.54 2.51
C LEU A 135 -7.24 -17.30 3.18
N ILE A 136 -8.44 -17.31 2.60
CA ILE A 136 -9.56 -18.09 3.10
C ILE A 136 -9.26 -19.59 2.96
N GLU A 137 -8.80 -20.05 1.79
CA GLU A 137 -8.46 -21.44 1.54
C GLU A 137 -7.36 -21.97 2.48
N ALA A 138 -6.39 -21.11 2.79
CA ALA A 138 -5.33 -21.42 3.74
C ALA A 138 -5.75 -21.33 5.23
N GLY A 139 -7.00 -20.93 5.53
CA GLY A 139 -7.52 -20.76 6.89
C GLY A 139 -7.04 -19.50 7.61
N HIS A 140 -6.50 -18.54 6.87
CA HIS A 140 -5.98 -17.27 7.40
C HIS A 140 -6.96 -16.08 7.28
N ALA A 141 -8.14 -16.30 6.73
CA ALA A 141 -9.20 -15.32 6.67
C ALA A 141 -10.59 -15.98 6.75
N TYR A 142 -11.57 -15.23 7.20
CA TYR A 142 -12.96 -15.65 7.29
C TYR A 142 -13.92 -14.49 7.07
N VAL A 143 -15.13 -14.76 6.57
CA VAL A 143 -16.18 -13.75 6.44
C VAL A 143 -16.94 -13.65 7.76
N ASP A 144 -17.02 -12.42 8.26
CA ASP A 144 -17.69 -12.07 9.52
C ASP A 144 -18.96 -11.25 9.22
N GLU A 145 -20.09 -11.70 9.77
CA GLU A 145 -21.41 -11.07 9.61
C GLU A 145 -21.81 -10.26 10.85
N GLN A 146 -20.91 -10.03 11.78
CA GLN A 146 -21.13 -9.12 12.90
C GLN A 146 -21.28 -7.68 12.42
N THR A 147 -22.10 -6.90 13.11
CA THR A 147 -22.17 -5.46 12.90
C THR A 147 -20.86 -4.78 13.32
N ALA A 148 -20.61 -3.57 12.81
CA ALA A 148 -19.45 -2.78 13.21
C ALA A 148 -19.40 -2.53 14.74
N GLU A 149 -20.54 -2.41 15.40
CA GLU A 149 -20.63 -2.25 16.85
C GLU A 149 -20.23 -3.54 17.58
N GLN A 150 -20.74 -4.69 17.15
CA GLN A 150 -20.38 -6.00 17.71
C GLN A 150 -18.88 -6.29 17.52
N MET A 151 -18.32 -6.02 16.33
CA MET A 151 -16.88 -6.20 16.06
C MET A 151 -16.03 -5.28 16.95
N ARG A 152 -16.47 -4.03 17.16
CA ARG A 152 -15.76 -3.09 18.04
C ARG A 152 -15.79 -3.57 19.50
N ALA A 153 -16.94 -4.02 19.98
CA ALA A 153 -17.07 -4.57 21.32
C ALA A 153 -16.21 -5.84 21.51
N ALA A 154 -16.26 -6.76 20.53
CA ALA A 154 -15.47 -8.00 20.55
C ALA A 154 -13.96 -7.76 20.46
N ARG A 155 -13.51 -6.71 19.79
CA ARG A 155 -12.07 -6.38 19.67
C ARG A 155 -11.46 -5.98 21.02
N GLY A 156 -12.23 -5.44 21.95
CA GLY A 156 -11.73 -4.92 23.22
C GLY A 156 -10.87 -3.66 23.07
N ASP A 157 -10.10 -3.36 24.12
CA ASP A 157 -9.23 -2.19 24.21
C ASP A 157 -7.80 -2.58 24.67
N PHE A 158 -6.98 -1.60 25.06
CA PHE A 158 -5.61 -1.85 25.54
C PHE A 158 -5.56 -2.58 26.90
N GLY A 159 -6.64 -2.59 27.67
CA GLY A 159 -6.74 -3.21 29.00
C GLY A 159 -7.42 -4.57 28.99
N THR A 160 -8.15 -4.92 27.91
CA THR A 160 -8.92 -6.13 27.79
C THR A 160 -8.59 -6.88 26.49
N HIS A 161 -8.51 -8.21 26.58
CA HIS A 161 -8.35 -9.04 25.40
C HIS A 161 -9.60 -9.00 24.52
N GLY A 162 -9.41 -9.24 23.24
CA GLY A 162 -10.53 -9.45 22.33
C GLY A 162 -11.19 -10.80 22.54
N THR A 163 -12.40 -10.92 22.00
CA THR A 163 -13.18 -12.17 21.98
C THR A 163 -13.35 -12.62 20.53
N ASP A 164 -13.21 -13.91 20.31
CA ASP A 164 -13.37 -14.51 18.98
C ASP A 164 -14.77 -14.23 18.42
N SER A 165 -14.84 -13.96 17.12
CA SER A 165 -16.10 -13.89 16.42
C SER A 165 -16.78 -15.26 16.35
N PRO A 166 -18.11 -15.36 16.44
CA PRO A 166 -18.83 -16.63 16.22
C PRO A 166 -18.63 -17.18 14.81
N PHE A 167 -18.16 -16.37 13.87
CA PHE A 167 -17.89 -16.77 12.49
C PHE A 167 -16.42 -17.12 12.23
N ARG A 168 -15.57 -17.02 13.24
CA ARG A 168 -14.11 -17.21 13.10
C ARG A 168 -13.71 -18.62 12.64
N ASP A 169 -14.49 -19.60 13.05
CA ASP A 169 -14.28 -21.01 12.70
C ASP A 169 -15.18 -21.51 11.56
N ARG A 170 -15.78 -20.59 10.82
CA ARG A 170 -16.59 -20.92 9.63
C ARG A 170 -15.75 -21.70 8.63
N PRO A 171 -16.27 -22.79 8.02
CA PRO A 171 -15.58 -23.55 7.00
C PRO A 171 -15.10 -22.65 5.83
N ALA A 172 -13.90 -22.91 5.32
CA ALA A 172 -13.32 -22.13 4.23
C ALA A 172 -14.23 -22.06 3.00
N ALA A 173 -14.87 -23.17 2.63
CA ALA A 173 -15.79 -23.21 1.50
C ALA A 173 -17.00 -22.26 1.67
N GLU A 174 -17.50 -22.13 2.90
CA GLU A 174 -18.60 -21.20 3.20
C GLU A 174 -18.12 -19.74 3.15
N SER A 175 -16.96 -19.44 3.76
CA SER A 175 -16.36 -18.10 3.67
C SER A 175 -16.05 -17.68 2.24
N LEU A 176 -15.58 -18.60 1.39
CA LEU A 176 -15.39 -18.35 -0.04
C LEU A 176 -16.71 -18.04 -0.76
N ALA A 177 -17.76 -18.81 -0.49
CA ALA A 177 -19.06 -18.55 -1.06
C ALA A 177 -19.57 -17.15 -0.68
N ARG A 178 -19.43 -16.77 0.60
CA ARG A 178 -19.80 -15.44 1.09
C ARG A 178 -18.96 -14.33 0.47
N LEU A 179 -17.64 -14.49 0.33
CA LEU A 179 -16.80 -13.48 -0.32
C LEU A 179 -17.21 -13.27 -1.78
N ARG A 180 -17.57 -14.33 -2.50
CA ARG A 180 -18.08 -14.24 -3.87
C ARG A 180 -19.43 -13.54 -3.94
N GLU A 181 -20.33 -13.85 -3.02
CA GLU A 181 -21.61 -13.13 -2.89
C GLU A 181 -21.42 -11.63 -2.60
N MET A 182 -20.45 -11.27 -1.74
CA MET A 182 -20.07 -9.87 -1.50
C MET A 182 -19.64 -9.19 -2.80
N LYS A 183 -18.74 -9.83 -3.56
CA LYS A 183 -18.24 -9.31 -4.85
C LYS A 183 -19.36 -9.20 -5.90
N ASP A 184 -20.32 -10.13 -5.88
CA ASP A 184 -21.45 -10.14 -6.81
C ASP A 184 -22.54 -9.10 -6.43
N GLY A 185 -22.33 -8.29 -5.39
CA GLY A 185 -23.26 -7.25 -4.94
C GLY A 185 -24.55 -7.77 -4.31
N LYS A 186 -24.58 -9.01 -3.81
CA LYS A 186 -25.79 -9.63 -3.23
C LYS A 186 -26.12 -9.14 -1.83
N HIS A 187 -25.24 -8.39 -1.21
CA HIS A 187 -25.36 -7.93 0.17
C HIS A 187 -25.18 -6.41 0.26
N ALA A 188 -25.93 -5.79 1.17
CA ALA A 188 -25.85 -4.35 1.42
C ALA A 188 -24.53 -3.95 2.09
N ASP A 189 -24.21 -2.67 2.00
CA ASP A 189 -23.08 -2.07 2.72
C ASP A 189 -23.14 -2.37 4.20
N GLY A 190 -22.02 -2.82 4.77
CA GLY A 190 -21.92 -3.16 6.19
C GLY A 190 -22.55 -4.48 6.62
N ALA A 191 -23.14 -5.26 5.69
CA ALA A 191 -23.74 -6.55 6.03
C ALA A 191 -22.70 -7.57 6.50
N MET A 192 -21.51 -7.55 5.93
CA MET A 192 -20.41 -8.42 6.32
C MET A 192 -19.07 -7.85 5.87
N VAL A 193 -17.98 -8.37 6.42
CA VAL A 193 -16.61 -8.03 6.08
C VAL A 193 -15.76 -9.30 5.96
N LEU A 194 -14.67 -9.27 5.20
CA LEU A 194 -13.63 -10.28 5.31
C LEU A 194 -12.63 -9.84 6.37
N ARG A 195 -12.31 -10.73 7.31
CA ARG A 195 -11.32 -10.49 8.37
C ARG A 195 -10.13 -11.43 8.22
N ALA A 196 -8.94 -10.91 8.51
CA ALA A 196 -7.77 -11.78 8.72
C ALA A 196 -7.94 -12.55 10.03
N ARG A 197 -7.50 -13.81 10.06
CA ARG A 197 -7.47 -14.67 11.25
C ARG A 197 -6.08 -14.65 11.83
N ILE A 198 -5.86 -13.84 12.87
CA ILE A 198 -4.54 -13.67 13.49
C ILE A 198 -4.59 -14.04 14.97
N ASP A 199 -4.84 -13.08 15.86
CA ASP A 199 -4.83 -13.31 17.31
C ASP A 199 -5.71 -12.29 18.05
N MET A 200 -6.87 -12.71 18.50
CA MET A 200 -7.80 -11.90 19.28
C MET A 200 -7.32 -11.66 20.73
N ALA A 201 -6.39 -12.45 21.24
CA ALA A 201 -5.81 -12.30 22.57
C ALA A 201 -4.57 -11.38 22.60
N SER A 202 -4.11 -10.90 21.44
CA SER A 202 -2.92 -10.04 21.35
C SER A 202 -3.05 -8.80 22.24
N PRO A 203 -1.99 -8.41 22.98
CA PRO A 203 -1.98 -7.14 23.71
C PRO A 203 -2.01 -5.94 22.78
N ASN A 204 -1.55 -6.07 21.53
CA ASN A 204 -1.71 -5.08 20.48
C ASN A 204 -3.08 -5.27 19.80
N ILE A 205 -3.89 -4.22 19.74
CA ILE A 205 -5.23 -4.25 19.13
C ILE A 205 -5.22 -4.43 17.60
N ASN A 206 -4.10 -4.08 16.93
CA ASN A 206 -4.02 -4.11 15.46
C ASN A 206 -4.12 -5.52 14.87
N PRO A 207 -3.46 -6.57 15.40
CA PRO A 207 -3.58 -7.94 14.90
C PRO A 207 -4.82 -8.68 15.42
N ARG A 208 -5.75 -8.02 16.14
CA ARG A 208 -7.00 -8.65 16.59
C ARG A 208 -7.98 -8.77 15.43
N ASP A 209 -7.72 -9.72 14.56
CA ASP A 209 -8.51 -10.07 13.38
C ASP A 209 -9.05 -8.83 12.63
N PRO A 210 -8.17 -8.00 12.01
CA PRO A 210 -8.58 -6.79 11.33
C PRO A 210 -9.44 -7.11 10.10
N ALA A 211 -10.39 -6.23 9.78
CA ALA A 211 -11.10 -6.28 8.51
C ALA A 211 -10.14 -5.98 7.36
N ILE A 212 -10.17 -6.81 6.31
CA ILE A 212 -9.32 -6.68 5.11
C ILE A 212 -10.12 -6.37 3.85
N TYR A 213 -11.43 -6.70 3.80
CA TYR A 213 -12.39 -6.26 2.78
C TYR A 213 -13.69 -5.81 3.39
N ARG A 214 -14.31 -4.80 2.77
CA ARG A 214 -15.66 -4.30 3.09
C ARG A 214 -16.53 -4.22 1.85
N ILE A 215 -17.85 -4.30 2.02
CA ILE A 215 -18.83 -4.00 0.97
C ILE A 215 -19.02 -2.49 0.91
N ARG A 216 -18.96 -1.93 -0.32
CA ARG A 216 -19.27 -0.53 -0.60
C ARG A 216 -19.80 -0.38 -2.02
N HIS A 217 -21.06 -0.02 -2.16
CA HIS A 217 -21.68 0.24 -3.46
C HIS A 217 -21.45 1.72 -3.83
N ALA A 218 -20.35 1.97 -4.53
CA ALA A 218 -19.99 3.29 -5.03
C ALA A 218 -19.18 3.17 -6.31
N THR A 219 -19.34 4.09 -7.25
CA THR A 219 -18.55 4.17 -8.47
C THR A 219 -17.13 4.63 -8.12
N HIS A 220 -16.13 3.87 -8.55
CA HIS A 220 -14.73 4.18 -8.32
C HIS A 220 -14.15 4.98 -9.49
N HIS A 221 -13.34 6.03 -9.22
CA HIS A 221 -12.82 6.93 -10.25
C HIS A 221 -12.01 6.24 -11.33
N ASN A 222 -11.31 5.15 -11.02
CA ASN A 222 -10.44 4.41 -11.94
C ASN A 222 -11.07 3.11 -12.47
N THR A 223 -11.84 2.39 -11.65
CA THR A 223 -12.40 1.08 -12.02
C THR A 223 -13.90 1.11 -12.33
N GLY A 224 -14.57 2.26 -12.19
CA GLY A 224 -16.00 2.39 -12.39
C GLY A 224 -16.81 1.51 -11.44
N ASP A 225 -17.82 0.83 -11.97
CA ASP A 225 -18.73 -0.04 -11.21
C ASP A 225 -18.31 -1.51 -11.20
N LYS A 226 -17.06 -1.82 -11.57
CA LYS A 226 -16.54 -3.19 -11.60
C LYS A 226 -16.54 -3.85 -10.21
N TRP A 227 -16.38 -3.07 -9.16
CA TRP A 227 -16.24 -3.55 -7.79
C TRP A 227 -17.31 -2.95 -6.88
N CYS A 228 -17.83 -3.75 -5.96
CA CYS A 228 -18.67 -3.33 -4.83
C CYS A 228 -18.10 -3.82 -3.49
N ILE A 229 -16.87 -4.37 -3.52
CA ILE A 229 -16.05 -4.66 -2.34
C ILE A 229 -14.70 -4.02 -2.51
N TYR A 230 -14.17 -3.46 -1.43
CA TYR A 230 -12.90 -2.73 -1.46
C TYR A 230 -11.97 -3.22 -0.36
N PRO A 231 -10.66 -3.36 -0.66
CA PRO A 231 -9.69 -3.73 0.35
C PRO A 231 -9.54 -2.61 1.38
N MET A 232 -9.29 -3.00 2.62
CA MET A 232 -8.99 -2.05 3.70
C MET A 232 -7.52 -1.69 3.68
N TYR A 233 -7.18 -0.51 4.23
CA TYR A 233 -5.83 0.03 4.29
C TYR A 233 -4.77 -1.01 4.70
N THR A 234 -5.01 -1.77 5.77
CA THR A 234 -4.07 -2.78 6.27
C THR A 234 -3.73 -3.87 5.24
N TYR A 235 -4.65 -4.15 4.33
CA TYR A 235 -4.49 -5.17 3.31
C TYR A 235 -3.98 -4.61 1.97
N ALA A 236 -4.33 -3.37 1.66
CA ALA A 236 -3.97 -2.73 0.39
C ALA A 236 -2.53 -2.21 0.33
N HIS A 237 -1.78 -2.28 1.44
CA HIS A 237 -0.40 -1.82 1.54
C HIS A 237 0.60 -2.97 1.70
N PRO A 238 0.73 -3.86 0.73
CA PRO A 238 1.81 -4.84 0.72
C PRO A 238 3.15 -4.21 0.36
#